data_f67b31d9f206c876606e9c629bac53a9
#
_entry.id   f67b31d9f206c876606e9c629bac53a9
#
_cell.length_a   1.000
_cell.length_b   1.000
_cell.length_c   1.000
_cell.angle_alpha   90.00
_cell.angle_beta   90.00
_cell.angle_gamma   90.00
#
_symmetry.space_group_name_H-M   'P 1'
#
loop_
_entity.id
_entity.type
_entity.pdbx_description
1 polymer ?
#
loop_
_entity_poly.entity_id
_entity_poly.type
_entity_poly.pdbx_seq_one_letter_code
_entity_poly.pdbx_strand_id
1 'polypeptide(L)'
;MPLEKSYLFQGLGEQSMAEIARIAVRESYEKGAFLFRAGDPPAHLYILEEGRIRLSIRGTGHIAQIVSEPGDALGWSSMVGGESYTASAECLVPVKVLKLDRDRLERLLENDPAGGLSFYKRLAWLIGQRLVASYGATLSVHGERASKSYG
;
A
#
# COMPACT_ATOMS: atom_id res chain seq x y z
N MET A 1 14.68 8.72 -4.47
CA MET A 1 14.10 7.39 -4.23
C MET A 1 12.63 7.51 -3.87
N PRO A 2 11.80 6.54 -4.24
CA PRO A 2 10.38 6.59 -3.91
C PRO A 2 10.08 6.50 -2.42
N LEU A 3 10.98 5.94 -1.61
CA LEU A 3 10.79 5.91 -0.15
C LEU A 3 10.61 7.30 0.45
N GLU A 4 11.39 8.25 -0.01
CA GLU A 4 11.31 9.63 0.47
C GLU A 4 10.01 10.32 0.08
N LYS A 5 9.40 9.85 -1.01
CA LYS A 5 8.13 10.38 -1.49
C LYS A 5 6.93 9.72 -0.81
N SER A 6 7.14 8.57 -0.16
CA SER A 6 6.05 7.86 0.49
C SER A 6 5.63 8.57 1.76
N TYR A 7 4.34 8.87 1.84
CA TYR A 7 3.73 9.49 3.01
C TYR A 7 3.99 8.67 4.29
N LEU A 8 4.02 7.34 4.17
CA LEU A 8 4.21 6.45 5.32
C LEU A 8 5.51 6.71 6.06
N PHE A 9 6.56 7.07 5.34
CA PHE A 9 7.91 7.17 5.91
C PHE A 9 8.33 8.59 6.27
N GLN A 10 7.47 9.58 6.03
CA GLN A 10 7.83 10.99 6.25
C GLN A 10 8.06 11.37 7.70
N GLY A 11 7.55 10.58 8.63
CA GLY A 11 7.77 10.82 10.05
C GLY A 11 8.98 10.12 10.66
N LEU A 12 9.78 9.44 9.84
CA LEU A 12 10.96 8.70 10.30
C LEU A 12 12.21 9.57 10.22
N GLY A 13 13.15 9.33 11.17
CA GLY A 13 14.44 10.00 11.15
C GLY A 13 15.38 9.41 10.09
N GLU A 14 16.52 10.07 9.91
CA GLU A 14 17.49 9.68 8.88
C GLU A 14 18.01 8.25 9.07
N GLN A 15 18.25 7.84 10.31
CA GLN A 15 18.78 6.50 10.58
C GLN A 15 17.77 5.43 10.20
N SER A 16 16.50 5.58 10.60
CA SER A 16 15.46 4.63 10.25
C SER A 16 15.24 4.59 8.74
N MET A 17 15.26 5.73 8.07
CA MET A 17 15.14 5.79 6.61
C MET A 17 16.28 5.04 5.93
N ALA A 18 17.51 5.20 6.43
CA ALA A 18 18.67 4.50 5.88
C ALA A 18 18.53 2.98 6.05
N GLU A 19 18.01 2.54 7.19
CA GLU A 19 17.79 1.12 7.46
C GLU A 19 16.70 0.53 6.57
N ILE A 20 15.62 1.28 6.36
CA ILE A 20 14.54 0.86 5.46
C ILE A 20 15.06 0.75 4.03
N ALA A 21 15.84 1.72 3.59
CA ALA A 21 16.46 1.68 2.26
C ALA A 21 17.35 0.45 2.08
N ARG A 22 17.99 0.02 3.16
CA ARG A 22 18.89 -1.14 3.13
C ARG A 22 18.13 -2.45 2.97
N ILE A 23 16.93 -2.57 3.57
CA ILE A 23 16.14 -3.79 3.47
C ILE A 23 15.25 -3.82 2.24
N ALA A 24 15.06 -2.71 1.58
CA ALA A 24 14.22 -2.61 0.39
C ALA A 24 14.85 -3.31 -0.80
N VAL A 25 14.07 -4.12 -1.51
CA VAL A 25 14.52 -4.81 -2.71
C VAL A 25 13.78 -4.23 -3.90
N ARG A 26 14.53 -3.74 -4.89
CA ARG A 26 13.92 -3.23 -6.11
C ARG A 26 13.55 -4.39 -7.01
N GLU A 27 12.28 -4.40 -7.48
CA GLU A 27 11.79 -5.42 -8.39
C GLU A 27 11.06 -4.79 -9.57
N SER A 28 11.15 -5.44 -10.72
CA SER A 28 10.47 -5.04 -11.95
C SER A 28 9.48 -6.14 -12.34
N TYR A 29 8.30 -5.71 -12.81
CA TYR A 29 7.24 -6.62 -13.24
C TYR A 29 6.77 -6.21 -14.62
N GLU A 30 6.41 -7.19 -15.44
CA GLU A 30 5.86 -6.95 -16.76
C GLU A 30 4.37 -6.65 -16.68
N LYS A 31 3.84 -6.02 -17.72
CA LYS A 31 2.40 -5.84 -17.89
C LYS A 31 1.68 -7.18 -17.73
N GLY A 32 0.62 -7.22 -16.95
CA GLY A 32 -0.17 -8.42 -16.70
C GLY A 32 0.31 -9.26 -15.53
N ALA A 33 1.50 -8.99 -14.99
CA ALA A 33 1.99 -9.69 -13.81
C ALA A 33 1.27 -9.20 -12.56
N PHE A 34 1.26 -10.02 -11.52
CA PHE A 34 0.69 -9.68 -10.22
C PHE A 34 1.79 -9.51 -9.19
N LEU A 35 1.74 -8.45 -8.41
CA LEU A 35 2.59 -8.31 -7.23
C LEU A 35 2.16 -9.29 -6.15
N PHE A 36 0.86 -9.41 -5.96
CA PHE A 36 0.23 -10.35 -5.04
C PHE A 36 -1.21 -10.57 -5.46
N ARG A 37 -1.78 -11.66 -5.00
CA ARG A 37 -3.17 -12.01 -5.26
C ARG A 37 -3.95 -12.03 -3.94
N ALA A 38 -5.22 -11.66 -4.00
CA ALA A 38 -6.12 -11.78 -2.86
C ALA A 38 -6.09 -13.23 -2.34
N GLY A 39 -5.94 -13.38 -1.03
CA GLY A 39 -5.82 -14.68 -0.41
C GLY A 39 -4.39 -15.16 -0.17
N ASP A 40 -3.40 -14.56 -0.82
CA ASP A 40 -1.99 -14.91 -0.58
C ASP A 40 -1.53 -14.44 0.80
N PRO A 41 -0.54 -15.11 1.41
CA PRO A 41 0.04 -14.64 2.67
C PRO A 41 0.61 -13.22 2.51
N PRO A 42 0.29 -12.28 3.43
CA PRO A 42 0.68 -10.89 3.29
C PRO A 42 2.10 -10.65 3.81
N ALA A 43 3.08 -11.09 3.05
CA ALA A 43 4.48 -11.11 3.47
C ALA A 43 5.26 -9.83 3.17
N HIS A 44 4.74 -8.95 2.33
CA HIS A 44 5.49 -7.78 1.87
C HIS A 44 4.62 -6.54 1.76
N LEU A 45 5.23 -5.39 2.06
CA LEU A 45 4.71 -4.08 1.71
C LEU A 45 5.47 -3.61 0.48
N TYR A 46 4.77 -2.98 -0.46
CA TYR A 46 5.37 -2.50 -1.70
C TYR A 46 5.22 -0.99 -1.80
N ILE A 47 6.26 -0.34 -2.29
CA ILE A 47 6.23 1.10 -2.58
C ILE A 47 6.42 1.26 -4.08
N LEU A 48 5.47 1.91 -4.74
CA LEU A 48 5.52 2.10 -6.18
C LEU A 48 6.65 3.06 -6.54
N GLU A 49 7.49 2.66 -7.48
CA GLU A 49 8.54 3.50 -8.02
C GLU A 49 8.10 4.09 -9.37
N GLU A 50 7.55 3.24 -10.23
CA GLU A 50 7.08 3.66 -11.54
C GLU A 50 6.08 2.65 -12.07
N GLY A 51 5.05 3.14 -12.77
CA GLY A 51 4.07 2.29 -13.41
C GLY A 51 2.64 2.53 -12.93
N ARG A 52 1.78 1.56 -13.20
CA ARG A 52 0.37 1.66 -12.87
C ARG A 52 -0.17 0.28 -12.50
N ILE A 53 -0.86 0.21 -11.38
CA ILE A 53 -1.33 -1.05 -10.79
C ILE A 53 -2.82 -0.95 -10.52
N ARG A 54 -3.55 -2.01 -10.86
CA ARG A 54 -4.97 -2.13 -10.58
C ARG A 54 -5.16 -3.03 -9.36
N LEU A 55 -5.84 -2.50 -8.34
CA LEU A 55 -6.25 -3.28 -7.19
C LEU A 55 -7.67 -3.77 -7.42
N SER A 56 -7.90 -5.07 -7.25
CA SER A 56 -9.21 -5.69 -7.44
C SER A 56 -9.57 -6.50 -6.21
N ILE A 57 -10.80 -6.32 -5.72
CA ILE A 57 -11.29 -7.04 -4.55
C ILE A 57 -11.78 -8.43 -4.96
N ARG A 58 -11.39 -9.44 -4.19
CA ARG A 58 -11.71 -10.83 -4.47
C ARG A 58 -13.23 -11.05 -4.47
N GLY A 59 -13.70 -11.78 -5.48
CA GLY A 59 -15.08 -12.24 -5.57
C GLY A 59 -16.09 -11.22 -6.08
N THR A 60 -15.72 -9.96 -6.21
CA THR A 60 -16.64 -8.91 -6.65
C THR A 60 -16.45 -8.51 -8.10
N GLY A 61 -15.26 -8.75 -8.65
CA GLY A 61 -14.89 -8.24 -9.97
C GLY A 61 -14.72 -6.73 -10.00
N HIS A 62 -14.90 -6.05 -8.88
CA HIS A 62 -14.78 -4.60 -8.82
C HIS A 62 -13.33 -4.16 -8.73
N ILE A 63 -13.01 -3.09 -9.48
CA ILE A 63 -11.74 -2.40 -9.36
C ILE A 63 -11.84 -1.51 -8.14
N ALA A 64 -11.05 -1.82 -7.10
CA ALA A 64 -11.04 -1.00 -5.90
C ALA A 64 -10.30 0.30 -6.12
N GLN A 65 -9.20 0.27 -6.88
CA GLN A 65 -8.36 1.45 -7.07
C GLN A 65 -7.30 1.23 -8.15
N ILE A 66 -6.90 2.33 -8.78
CA ILE A 66 -5.70 2.38 -9.63
C ILE A 66 -4.63 3.14 -8.86
N VAL A 67 -3.45 2.53 -8.74
CA VAL A 67 -2.30 3.12 -8.04
C VAL A 67 -1.28 3.50 -9.09
N SER A 68 -0.90 4.78 -9.15
CA SER A 68 -0.04 5.30 -10.22
C SER A 68 0.99 6.32 -9.77
N GLU A 69 0.94 6.78 -8.51
CA GLU A 69 1.88 7.80 -8.05
C GLU A 69 3.13 7.19 -7.43
N PRO A 70 4.34 7.61 -7.83
CA PRO A 70 5.56 7.18 -7.15
C PRO A 70 5.49 7.50 -5.66
N GLY A 71 5.83 6.51 -4.84
CA GLY A 71 5.74 6.61 -3.38
C GLY A 71 4.47 6.01 -2.80
N ASP A 72 3.47 5.70 -3.61
CA ASP A 72 2.26 5.03 -3.13
C ASP A 72 2.58 3.65 -2.58
N ALA A 73 1.91 3.28 -1.51
CA ALA A 73 2.10 1.99 -0.84
C ALA A 73 0.99 1.01 -1.21
N LEU A 74 1.38 -0.25 -1.38
CA LEU A 74 0.46 -1.36 -1.65
C LEU A 74 0.78 -2.52 -0.71
N GLY A 75 -0.23 -3.33 -0.41
CA GLY A 75 -0.05 -4.51 0.43
C GLY A 75 -0.06 -4.20 1.91
N TRP A 76 -0.86 -3.22 2.34
CA TRP A 76 -0.94 -2.80 3.74
C TRP A 76 -1.39 -3.93 4.68
N SER A 77 -2.07 -4.97 4.18
CA SER A 77 -2.45 -6.13 5.00
C SER A 77 -1.24 -6.76 5.70
N SER A 78 -0.06 -6.64 5.07
CA SER A 78 1.19 -7.15 5.65
C SER A 78 1.54 -6.45 6.97
N MET A 79 1.13 -5.20 7.15
CA MET A 79 1.56 -4.38 8.29
C MET A 79 0.53 -4.30 9.42
N VAL A 80 -0.67 -4.81 9.22
CA VAL A 80 -1.75 -4.70 10.21
C VAL A 80 -2.21 -6.06 10.78
N GLY A 81 -1.39 -7.09 10.61
CA GLY A 81 -1.70 -8.41 11.13
C GLY A 81 -2.79 -9.15 10.35
N GLY A 82 -3.01 -8.78 9.11
CA GLY A 82 -3.96 -9.49 8.25
C GLY A 82 -3.50 -10.92 7.96
N GLU A 83 -4.45 -11.83 7.75
CA GLU A 83 -4.14 -13.22 7.45
C GLU A 83 -3.82 -13.43 5.97
N SER A 84 -4.31 -12.54 5.12
CA SER A 84 -4.08 -12.60 3.68
C SER A 84 -4.25 -11.21 3.07
N TYR A 85 -3.76 -11.05 1.84
CA TYR A 85 -4.08 -9.86 1.08
C TYR A 85 -5.57 -9.84 0.76
N THR A 86 -6.19 -8.67 0.87
CA THR A 86 -7.62 -8.50 0.63
C THR A 86 -7.95 -8.17 -0.82
N ALA A 87 -6.93 -7.79 -1.58
CA ALA A 87 -7.06 -7.44 -2.99
C ALA A 87 -5.92 -8.05 -3.78
N SER A 88 -6.10 -8.17 -5.10
CA SER A 88 -5.04 -8.53 -6.03
C SER A 88 -4.47 -7.27 -6.66
N ALA A 89 -3.16 -7.24 -6.90
CA ALA A 89 -2.47 -6.12 -7.50
C ALA A 89 -1.87 -6.52 -8.85
N GLU A 90 -2.51 -6.08 -9.92
CA GLU A 90 -2.12 -6.42 -11.28
C GLU A 90 -1.45 -5.25 -11.98
N CYS A 91 -0.33 -5.50 -12.64
CA CYS A 91 0.40 -4.47 -13.38
C CYS A 91 -0.28 -4.19 -14.71
N LEU A 92 -0.73 -2.95 -14.92
CA LEU A 92 -1.37 -2.52 -16.16
C LEU A 92 -0.38 -2.12 -17.23
N VAL A 93 0.84 -1.82 -16.82
CA VAL A 93 2.00 -1.45 -17.65
C VAL A 93 3.22 -2.08 -16.98
N PRO A 94 4.41 -2.02 -17.55
CA PRO A 94 5.61 -2.41 -16.81
C PRO A 94 5.75 -1.59 -15.54
N VAL A 95 6.08 -2.24 -14.42
CA VAL A 95 6.07 -1.65 -13.09
C VAL A 95 7.40 -1.89 -12.40
N LYS A 96 7.87 -0.87 -11.66
CA LYS A 96 9.01 -1.00 -10.74
C LYS A 96 8.53 -0.64 -9.34
N VAL A 97 8.92 -1.46 -8.37
CA VAL A 97 8.55 -1.29 -6.96
C VAL A 97 9.76 -1.49 -6.07
N LEU A 98 9.65 -0.96 -4.86
CA LEU A 98 10.49 -1.36 -3.74
C LEU A 98 9.68 -2.31 -2.88
N LYS A 99 10.22 -3.49 -2.65
CA LYS A 99 9.58 -4.55 -1.89
C LYS A 99 10.20 -4.61 -0.51
N LEU A 100 9.38 -4.55 0.52
CA LEU A 100 9.82 -4.53 1.92
C LEU A 100 9.27 -5.75 2.64
N ASP A 101 10.17 -6.56 3.19
CA ASP A 101 9.79 -7.72 3.98
C ASP A 101 9.06 -7.28 5.25
N ARG A 102 7.89 -7.85 5.51
CA ARG A 102 7.06 -7.51 6.66
C ARG A 102 7.81 -7.63 7.98
N ASP A 103 8.43 -8.77 8.21
CA ASP A 103 9.06 -9.04 9.51
C ASP A 103 10.24 -8.11 9.77
N ARG A 104 11.01 -7.82 8.74
CA ARG A 104 12.14 -6.90 8.85
C ARG A 104 11.67 -5.48 9.12
N LEU A 105 10.65 -5.05 8.40
CA LEU A 105 10.11 -3.71 8.57
C LEU A 105 9.49 -3.55 9.97
N GLU A 106 8.72 -4.53 10.42
CA GLU A 106 8.14 -4.50 11.77
C GLU A 106 9.21 -4.38 12.85
N ARG A 107 10.28 -5.17 12.75
CA ARG A 107 11.38 -5.12 13.72
C ARG A 107 12.05 -3.75 13.75
N LEU A 108 12.26 -3.17 12.58
CA LEU A 108 12.86 -1.86 12.46
C LEU A 108 11.98 -0.80 13.13
N LEU A 109 10.68 -0.85 12.91
CA LEU A 109 9.73 0.07 13.52
C LEU A 109 9.61 -0.14 15.03
N GLU A 110 9.71 -1.37 15.52
CA GLU A 110 9.72 -1.65 16.94
C GLU A 110 10.94 -1.05 17.64
N ASN A 111 12.07 -1.00 16.95
CA ASN A 111 13.31 -0.43 17.49
C ASN A 111 13.33 1.10 17.41
N ASP A 112 12.36 1.70 16.76
CA ASP A 112 12.16 3.15 16.69
C ASP A 112 10.72 3.47 17.05
N PRO A 113 10.34 3.45 18.34
CA PRO A 113 8.94 3.60 18.74
C PRO A 113 8.26 4.88 18.24
N ALA A 114 8.96 5.99 18.24
CA ALA A 114 8.39 7.26 17.75
C ALA A 114 8.14 7.20 16.25
N GLY A 115 9.11 6.70 15.48
CA GLY A 115 8.96 6.52 14.04
C GLY A 115 7.91 5.48 13.71
N GLY A 116 7.87 4.38 14.48
CA GLY A 116 6.86 3.33 14.31
C GLY A 116 5.46 3.85 14.55
N LEU A 117 5.25 4.66 15.58
CA LEU A 117 3.96 5.27 15.85
C LEU A 117 3.54 6.19 14.69
N SER A 118 4.46 7.01 14.20
CA SER A 118 4.21 7.87 13.05
C SER A 118 3.81 7.06 11.82
N PHE A 119 4.55 5.99 11.54
CA PHE A 119 4.26 5.11 10.41
C PHE A 119 2.83 4.56 10.49
N TYR A 120 2.44 3.99 11.63
CA TYR A 120 1.12 3.37 11.76
C TYR A 120 -0.01 4.38 11.78
N LYS A 121 0.19 5.58 12.32
CA LYS A 121 -0.80 6.65 12.23
C LYS A 121 -1.02 7.07 10.77
N ARG A 122 0.06 7.19 10.02
CA ARG A 122 0.00 7.54 8.60
C ARG A 122 -0.65 6.43 7.78
N LEU A 123 -0.34 5.19 8.10
CA LEU A 123 -0.96 4.03 7.45
C LEU A 123 -2.47 4.01 7.71
N ALA A 124 -2.89 4.23 8.96
CA ALA A 124 -4.31 4.29 9.31
C ALA A 124 -5.03 5.40 8.52
N TRP A 125 -4.39 6.56 8.39
CA TRP A 125 -4.95 7.66 7.63
C TRP A 125 -5.12 7.29 6.15
N LEU A 126 -4.11 6.68 5.54
CA LEU A 126 -4.16 6.24 4.14
C LEU A 126 -5.27 5.20 3.91
N ILE A 127 -5.41 4.24 4.81
CA ILE A 127 -6.46 3.23 4.73
C ILE A 127 -7.83 3.90 4.81
N GLY A 128 -8.00 4.86 5.72
CA GLY A 128 -9.22 5.64 5.84
C GLY A 128 -9.56 6.40 4.57
N GLN A 129 -8.55 7.01 3.93
CA GLN A 129 -8.76 7.73 2.67
C GLN A 129 -9.21 6.77 1.55
N ARG A 130 -8.64 5.60 1.48
CA ARG A 130 -9.04 4.59 0.50
C ARG A 130 -10.47 4.10 0.75
N LEU A 131 -10.85 3.97 2.01
CA LEU A 131 -12.21 3.58 2.39
C LEU A 131 -13.22 4.63 1.95
N VAL A 132 -12.96 5.91 2.20
CA VAL A 132 -13.81 7.02 1.79
C VAL A 132 -13.95 7.06 0.26
N ALA A 133 -12.85 6.89 -0.46
CA ALA A 133 -12.87 6.83 -1.92
C ALA A 133 -13.73 5.67 -2.43
N SER A 134 -13.67 4.51 -1.75
CA SER A 134 -14.50 3.35 -2.07
C SER A 134 -15.98 3.66 -1.88
N TYR A 135 -16.35 4.33 -0.82
CA TYR A 135 -17.75 4.77 -0.60
C TYR A 135 -18.21 5.69 -1.72
N GLY A 136 -17.39 6.67 -2.08
CA GLY A 136 -17.71 7.59 -3.16
C GLY A 136 -17.95 6.88 -4.48
N ALA A 137 -17.09 5.94 -4.84
CA ALA A 137 -17.21 5.14 -6.05
C ALA A 137 -18.50 4.30 -6.03
N THR A 138 -18.79 3.66 -4.90
CA THR A 138 -20.00 2.85 -4.73
C THR A 138 -21.26 3.69 -4.90
N LEU A 139 -21.29 4.84 -4.24
CA LEU A 139 -22.45 5.74 -4.34
C LEU A 139 -22.64 6.24 -5.77
N SER A 140 -21.56 6.56 -6.45
CA SER A 140 -21.60 7.01 -7.84
C SER A 140 -22.21 5.93 -8.76
N VAL A 141 -21.76 4.68 -8.58
CA VAL A 141 -22.26 3.55 -9.38
C VAL A 141 -23.75 3.31 -9.16
N HIS A 142 -24.23 3.44 -7.93
CA HIS A 142 -25.61 3.20 -7.60
C HIS A 142 -26.51 4.43 -7.74
N GLY A 143 -25.93 5.56 -8.15
CA GLY A 143 -26.69 6.80 -8.35
C GLY A 143 -27.16 7.46 -7.07
N GLU A 144 -26.63 7.06 -5.94
CA GLU A 144 -26.97 7.65 -4.67
C GLU A 144 -26.19 8.93 -4.40
N ARG A 145 -26.74 9.77 -3.54
CA ARG A 145 -26.09 11.02 -3.16
C ARG A 145 -25.14 10.81 -2.01
N ALA A 146 -23.92 11.20 -2.19
CA ALA A 146 -22.96 11.24 -1.09
C ALA A 146 -23.23 12.50 -0.27
N SER A 147 -24.20 12.44 0.60
CA SER A 147 -24.60 13.60 1.41
C SER A 147 -23.98 13.60 2.79
N LYS A 148 -23.25 12.56 3.13
CA LYS A 148 -22.72 12.38 4.48
C LYS A 148 -21.21 12.34 4.49
N SER A 149 -20.64 12.77 5.59
CA SER A 149 -19.23 12.60 5.87
C SER A 149 -19.03 11.28 6.62
N TYR A 150 -18.04 10.51 6.23
CA TYR A 150 -17.74 9.22 6.84
C TYR A 150 -16.29 9.23 7.35
N GLY A 151 -16.13 9.47 8.57
CA GLY A 151 -14.83 9.40 9.17
C GLY A 151 -14.25 10.66 9.67
#